data_193d0ea2f5c542085fa95e1a538ad1a3
#
_entry.id   193d0ea2f5c542085fa95e1a538ad1a3
#
_cell.length_a   1.000
_cell.length_b   1.000
_cell.length_c   1.000
_cell.angle_alpha   90.00
_cell.angle_beta   90.00
_cell.angle_gamma   90.00
#
_symmetry.space_group_name_H-M   'P 1'
#
loop_
_entity.id
_entity.type
_entity.pdbx_description
1 polymer ?
#
loop_
_entity_poly.entity_id
_entity_poly.type
_entity_poly.pdbx_seq_one_letter_code
_entity_poly.pdbx_strand_id
1 'polypeptide(L)'
;MSVVFTVASFWSLRMALADYWFRQLTVPGTQEALRLEPGNAAYYVRLAALTQDSDPARSTQALQRAVALNPWDSVGWVELGLRDEADADLADAEHSLLRAASVDQQYFPKWSLANYYFRRGNPDKFWLWAREAAQMAYGDLTPLFVLCWKVTNDGALIARELDIRKADQEANYLAYLTGQNQTEAMTQAATRLLAWNREADAPVLLAVCDRLIADDRAQPAIQIWNQLAELRRIPYAALAPASGRSLTDGDFTVSPTSQGFAWRLPDAAGVTTLLEEQPAGLRISFSGRQPENCDVLTQILPVTKNSSYQLRFWYRTSGIQPETGLAWRITDLHGASIIAQGRSLASEGDKEDGLAFAAPAGEGLVRLTLAYRRALGTTRIEGFLVLRKLRLMPS
;
A
#
# COMPACT_ATOMS: atom_id res chain seq x y z
N MET A 1 -30.78 27.24 -49.52
CA MET A 1 -30.39 26.01 -48.81
C MET A 1 -29.15 25.31 -49.38
N SER A 2 -29.06 25.10 -50.71
CA SER A 2 -27.90 24.36 -51.33
C SER A 2 -26.53 24.94 -50.99
N VAL A 3 -26.36 26.29 -51.02
CA VAL A 3 -25.06 26.94 -50.76
C VAL A 3 -24.58 26.68 -49.32
N VAL A 4 -25.46 26.71 -48.32
CA VAL A 4 -25.14 26.46 -46.92
C VAL A 4 -24.66 25.01 -46.73
N PHE A 5 -25.32 24.04 -47.35
CA PHE A 5 -24.89 22.62 -47.31
C PHE A 5 -23.53 22.41 -47.98
N THR A 6 -23.29 23.08 -49.11
CA THR A 6 -21.98 22.95 -49.80
C THR A 6 -20.85 23.53 -48.96
N VAL A 7 -21.05 24.69 -48.34
CA VAL A 7 -20.05 25.29 -47.43
C VAL A 7 -19.84 24.42 -46.19
N ALA A 8 -20.91 23.94 -45.55
CA ALA A 8 -20.79 23.05 -44.38
C ALA A 8 -20.07 21.75 -44.74
N SER A 9 -20.37 21.11 -45.86
CA SER A 9 -19.71 19.89 -46.31
C SER A 9 -18.23 20.12 -46.59
N PHE A 10 -17.87 21.24 -47.21
CA PHE A 10 -16.49 21.62 -47.47
C PHE A 10 -15.70 21.78 -46.16
N TRP A 11 -16.27 22.50 -45.18
CA TRP A 11 -15.63 22.67 -43.86
C TRP A 11 -15.50 21.35 -43.11
N SER A 12 -16.54 20.51 -43.12
CA SER A 12 -16.49 19.18 -42.47
C SER A 12 -15.42 18.29 -43.10
N LEU A 13 -15.31 18.27 -44.42
CA LEU A 13 -14.28 17.49 -45.11
C LEU A 13 -12.87 18.02 -44.82
N ARG A 14 -12.69 19.32 -44.78
CA ARG A 14 -11.44 19.99 -44.45
C ARG A 14 -10.97 19.64 -43.01
N MET A 15 -11.89 19.72 -42.05
CA MET A 15 -11.62 19.34 -40.64
C MET A 15 -11.31 17.86 -40.52
N ALA A 16 -12.06 16.97 -41.18
CA ALA A 16 -11.81 15.54 -41.17
C ALA A 16 -10.42 15.18 -41.78
N LEU A 17 -10.05 15.89 -42.85
CA LEU A 17 -8.72 15.70 -43.45
C LEU A 17 -7.59 16.22 -42.56
N ALA A 18 -7.80 17.35 -41.89
CA ALA A 18 -6.84 17.87 -40.91
C ALA A 18 -6.65 16.88 -39.74
N ASP A 19 -7.75 16.33 -39.19
CA ASP A 19 -7.68 15.32 -38.13
C ASP A 19 -7.00 14.01 -38.60
N TYR A 20 -7.26 13.59 -39.82
CA TYR A 20 -6.56 12.43 -40.41
C TYR A 20 -5.02 12.62 -40.40
N TRP A 21 -4.54 13.78 -40.87
CA TRP A 21 -3.11 14.10 -40.88
C TRP A 21 -2.54 14.25 -39.46
N PHE A 22 -3.28 14.89 -38.55
CA PHE A 22 -2.88 15.05 -37.16
C PHE A 22 -2.68 13.72 -36.43
N ARG A 23 -3.52 12.73 -36.71
CA ARG A 23 -3.44 11.38 -36.12
C ARG A 23 -2.22 10.57 -36.54
N GLN A 24 -1.49 10.99 -37.57
CA GLN A 24 -0.27 10.30 -37.99
C GLN A 24 0.89 10.50 -37.00
N LEU A 25 0.78 11.44 -36.07
CA LEU A 25 1.78 11.72 -35.02
C LEU A 25 3.19 12.00 -35.57
N THR A 26 3.28 12.63 -36.75
CA THR A 26 4.54 12.98 -37.41
C THR A 26 4.61 14.47 -37.65
N VAL A 27 5.84 15.01 -37.77
CA VAL A 27 6.03 16.44 -38.12
C VAL A 27 5.37 16.78 -39.45
N PRO A 28 5.58 16.01 -40.58
CA PRO A 28 4.90 16.30 -41.83
C PRO A 28 3.37 16.24 -41.73
N GLY A 29 2.83 15.22 -41.04
CA GLY A 29 1.39 15.11 -40.86
C GLY A 29 0.80 16.30 -40.07
N THR A 30 1.47 16.71 -38.99
CA THR A 30 1.04 17.86 -38.18
C THR A 30 1.11 19.17 -39.00
N GLN A 31 2.10 19.30 -39.89
CA GLN A 31 2.23 20.45 -40.77
C GLN A 31 1.08 20.49 -41.81
N GLU A 32 0.69 19.37 -42.38
CA GLU A 32 -0.46 19.30 -43.29
C GLU A 32 -1.77 19.60 -42.54
N ALA A 33 -1.91 19.11 -41.32
CA ALA A 33 -3.05 19.49 -40.47
C ALA A 33 -3.11 21.02 -40.24
N LEU A 34 -1.97 21.65 -39.92
CA LEU A 34 -1.88 23.11 -39.74
C LEU A 34 -2.13 23.90 -41.03
N ARG A 35 -1.81 23.37 -42.22
CA ARG A 35 -2.18 24.01 -43.49
C ARG A 35 -3.69 24.04 -43.68
N LEU A 36 -4.34 22.97 -43.27
CA LEU A 36 -5.79 22.87 -43.35
C LEU A 36 -6.50 23.70 -42.26
N GLU A 37 -5.98 23.65 -41.01
CA GLU A 37 -6.59 24.28 -39.83
C GLU A 37 -5.55 25.12 -39.05
N PRO A 38 -5.12 26.31 -39.57
CA PRO A 38 -4.08 27.14 -38.97
C PRO A 38 -4.50 27.81 -37.64
N GLY A 39 -5.79 27.77 -37.29
CA GLY A 39 -6.33 28.29 -36.05
C GLY A 39 -6.44 27.27 -34.91
N ASN A 40 -6.03 26.02 -35.14
CA ASN A 40 -6.17 24.99 -34.14
C ASN A 40 -4.92 24.94 -33.22
N ALA A 41 -5.08 25.43 -31.98
CA ALA A 41 -4.01 25.49 -30.99
C ALA A 41 -3.39 24.11 -30.68
N ALA A 42 -4.20 23.03 -30.62
CA ALA A 42 -3.73 21.69 -30.32
C ALA A 42 -2.71 21.14 -31.33
N TYR A 43 -2.81 21.56 -32.58
CA TYR A 43 -1.86 21.17 -33.61
C TYR A 43 -0.49 21.82 -33.40
N TYR A 44 -0.45 23.05 -32.90
CA TYR A 44 0.81 23.72 -32.52
C TYR A 44 1.44 23.09 -31.30
N VAL A 45 0.67 22.72 -30.27
CA VAL A 45 1.18 21.97 -29.11
C VAL A 45 1.80 20.64 -29.58
N ARG A 46 1.13 19.94 -30.49
CA ARG A 46 1.68 18.70 -31.07
C ARG A 46 2.97 18.93 -31.88
N LEU A 47 2.99 19.99 -32.68
CA LEU A 47 4.18 20.34 -33.44
C LEU A 47 5.35 20.62 -32.52
N ALA A 48 5.12 21.34 -31.43
CA ALA A 48 6.14 21.63 -30.43
C ALA A 48 6.69 20.33 -29.80
N ALA A 49 5.82 19.42 -29.37
CA ALA A 49 6.23 18.15 -28.79
C ALA A 49 7.06 17.28 -29.76
N LEU A 50 6.71 17.30 -31.06
CA LEU A 50 7.43 16.55 -32.07
C LEU A 50 8.78 17.19 -32.51
N THR A 51 8.99 18.46 -32.22
CA THR A 51 10.21 19.19 -32.61
C THR A 51 11.10 19.58 -31.45
N GLN A 52 10.70 19.29 -30.21
CA GLN A 52 11.40 19.76 -29.00
C GLN A 52 12.90 19.41 -28.95
N ASP A 53 13.27 18.23 -29.45
CA ASP A 53 14.65 17.75 -29.42
C ASP A 53 15.42 18.09 -30.70
N SER A 54 14.73 18.15 -31.84
CA SER A 54 15.35 18.36 -33.16
C SER A 54 15.45 19.84 -33.57
N ASP A 55 14.49 20.65 -33.14
CA ASP A 55 14.42 22.07 -33.45
C ASP A 55 13.75 22.83 -32.27
N PRO A 56 14.51 23.08 -31.19
CA PRO A 56 14.00 23.75 -30.01
C PRO A 56 13.37 25.13 -30.27
N ALA A 57 13.97 25.92 -31.14
CA ALA A 57 13.46 27.24 -31.49
C ALA A 57 12.07 27.17 -32.14
N ARG A 58 11.87 26.21 -33.04
CA ARG A 58 10.56 25.96 -33.66
C ARG A 58 9.55 25.46 -32.64
N SER A 59 9.96 24.63 -31.69
CA SER A 59 9.10 24.16 -30.60
C SER A 59 8.58 25.34 -29.79
N THR A 60 9.47 26.23 -29.32
CA THR A 60 9.08 27.45 -28.57
C THR A 60 8.12 28.34 -29.37
N GLN A 61 8.42 28.60 -30.65
CA GLN A 61 7.55 29.40 -31.52
C GLN A 61 6.15 28.76 -31.69
N ALA A 62 6.09 27.44 -31.81
CA ALA A 62 4.84 26.71 -31.91
C ALA A 62 4.02 26.84 -30.60
N LEU A 63 4.64 26.69 -29.43
CA LEU A 63 3.96 26.86 -28.14
C LEU A 63 3.44 28.29 -27.95
N GLN A 64 4.24 29.31 -28.26
CA GLN A 64 3.81 30.71 -28.23
C GLN A 64 2.58 30.94 -29.14
N ARG A 65 2.59 30.34 -30.31
CA ARG A 65 1.41 30.42 -31.22
C ARG A 65 0.21 29.68 -30.66
N ALA A 66 0.38 28.53 -30.03
CA ALA A 66 -0.67 27.74 -29.40
C ALA A 66 -1.39 28.56 -28.32
N VAL A 67 -0.65 29.13 -27.37
CA VAL A 67 -1.23 29.92 -26.27
C VAL A 67 -1.83 31.26 -26.73
N ALA A 68 -1.33 31.83 -27.83
CA ALA A 68 -1.91 32.99 -28.44
C ALA A 68 -3.29 32.69 -29.12
N LEU A 69 -3.43 31.47 -29.69
CA LEU A 69 -4.67 31.01 -30.29
C LEU A 69 -5.71 30.56 -29.26
N ASN A 70 -5.26 29.91 -28.20
CA ASN A 70 -6.09 29.48 -27.08
C ASN A 70 -5.48 29.87 -25.74
N PRO A 71 -5.73 31.10 -25.23
CA PRO A 71 -5.19 31.54 -23.94
C PRO A 71 -5.73 30.80 -22.70
N TRP A 72 -6.73 29.92 -22.90
CA TRP A 72 -7.34 29.09 -21.84
C TRP A 72 -6.81 27.66 -21.80
N ASP A 73 -5.89 27.31 -22.70
CA ASP A 73 -5.25 26.01 -22.71
C ASP A 73 -4.14 25.92 -21.68
N SER A 74 -4.43 25.35 -20.52
CA SER A 74 -3.47 25.15 -19.45
C SER A 74 -2.29 24.26 -19.85
N VAL A 75 -2.53 23.25 -20.69
CA VAL A 75 -1.49 22.35 -21.18
C VAL A 75 -0.49 23.11 -22.04
N GLY A 76 -0.97 23.92 -22.98
CA GLY A 76 -0.10 24.76 -23.79
C GLY A 76 0.76 25.72 -22.94
N TRP A 77 0.19 26.31 -21.90
CA TRP A 77 0.95 27.15 -20.97
C TRP A 77 1.97 26.37 -20.14
N VAL A 78 1.63 25.16 -19.67
CA VAL A 78 2.60 24.31 -18.94
C VAL A 78 3.77 23.94 -19.86
N GLU A 79 3.49 23.48 -21.08
CA GLU A 79 4.52 23.09 -22.04
C GLU A 79 5.43 24.29 -22.41
N LEU A 80 4.85 25.48 -22.59
CA LEU A 80 5.63 26.71 -22.82
C LEU A 80 6.53 27.01 -21.63
N GLY A 81 6.00 26.98 -20.40
CA GLY A 81 6.80 27.25 -19.20
C GLY A 81 7.91 26.23 -18.98
N LEU A 82 7.70 24.94 -19.29
CA LEU A 82 8.76 23.94 -19.22
C LEU A 82 9.81 24.16 -20.31
N ARG A 83 9.42 24.63 -21.48
CA ARG A 83 10.32 24.97 -22.56
C ARG A 83 11.17 26.21 -22.21
N ASP A 84 10.53 27.27 -21.73
CA ASP A 84 11.23 28.49 -21.27
C ASP A 84 12.24 28.16 -20.15
N GLU A 85 11.87 27.26 -19.21
CA GLU A 85 12.79 26.78 -18.18
C GLU A 85 14.01 26.05 -18.78
N ALA A 86 13.81 25.21 -19.80
CA ALA A 86 14.88 24.49 -20.47
C ALA A 86 15.83 25.44 -21.22
N ASP A 87 15.30 26.55 -21.74
CA ASP A 87 16.05 27.61 -22.39
C ASP A 87 16.70 28.59 -21.41
N ALA A 88 16.53 28.35 -20.09
CA ALA A 88 17.00 29.18 -18.98
C ALA A 88 16.33 30.56 -18.88
N ASP A 89 15.20 30.75 -19.55
CA ASP A 89 14.36 31.95 -19.42
C ASP A 89 13.39 31.79 -18.24
N LEU A 90 13.91 31.97 -17.04
CA LEU A 90 13.22 31.63 -15.80
C LEU A 90 12.04 32.56 -15.49
N ALA A 91 12.09 33.80 -15.96
CA ALA A 91 11.00 34.75 -15.75
C ALA A 91 9.77 34.39 -16.60
N ASP A 92 9.98 34.05 -17.86
CA ASP A 92 8.90 33.63 -18.75
C ASP A 92 8.38 32.24 -18.39
N ALA A 93 9.27 31.34 -17.92
CA ALA A 93 8.87 30.04 -17.38
C ALA A 93 7.90 30.18 -16.18
N GLU A 94 8.27 31.00 -15.17
CA GLU A 94 7.39 31.25 -14.02
C GLU A 94 6.06 31.89 -14.46
N HIS A 95 6.10 32.88 -15.37
CA HIS A 95 4.90 33.53 -15.89
C HIS A 95 3.95 32.52 -16.58
N SER A 96 4.49 31.70 -17.48
CA SER A 96 3.72 30.71 -18.23
C SER A 96 3.09 29.68 -17.31
N LEU A 97 3.83 29.14 -16.33
CA LEU A 97 3.32 28.16 -15.35
C LEU A 97 2.26 28.78 -14.41
N LEU A 98 2.44 30.01 -13.96
CA LEU A 98 1.43 30.74 -13.17
C LEU A 98 0.17 30.98 -13.99
N ARG A 99 0.32 31.30 -15.28
CA ARG A 99 -0.82 31.46 -16.19
C ARG A 99 -1.58 30.15 -16.36
N ALA A 100 -0.88 29.02 -16.52
CA ALA A 100 -1.50 27.70 -16.57
C ALA A 100 -2.37 27.45 -15.32
N ALA A 101 -1.83 27.67 -14.12
CA ALA A 101 -2.56 27.47 -12.86
C ALA A 101 -3.71 28.48 -12.66
N SER A 102 -3.68 29.64 -13.31
CA SER A 102 -4.77 30.62 -13.24
C SER A 102 -5.96 30.24 -14.10
N VAL A 103 -5.75 29.57 -15.25
CA VAL A 103 -6.78 29.19 -16.19
C VAL A 103 -7.34 27.79 -15.92
N ASP A 104 -6.57 26.95 -15.21
CA ASP A 104 -6.98 25.60 -14.86
C ASP A 104 -6.66 25.30 -13.39
N GLN A 105 -7.68 25.08 -12.59
CA GLN A 105 -7.56 24.79 -11.17
C GLN A 105 -7.28 23.32 -10.84
N GLN A 106 -7.06 22.48 -11.85
CA GLN A 106 -6.80 21.05 -11.66
C GLN A 106 -5.38 20.77 -11.13
N TYR A 107 -5.12 19.49 -10.87
CA TYR A 107 -3.86 19.00 -10.30
C TYR A 107 -2.63 19.36 -11.16
N PHE A 108 -2.71 19.15 -12.48
CA PHE A 108 -1.54 19.17 -13.37
C PHE A 108 -0.78 20.51 -13.40
N PRO A 109 -1.42 21.69 -13.58
CA PRO A 109 -0.69 22.96 -13.55
C PRO A 109 -0.07 23.27 -12.20
N LYS A 110 -0.74 22.93 -11.09
CA LYS A 110 -0.25 23.13 -9.73
C LYS A 110 0.94 22.21 -9.42
N TRP A 111 0.87 20.96 -9.85
CA TRP A 111 1.96 20.01 -9.80
C TRP A 111 3.19 20.50 -10.58
N SER A 112 2.97 21.06 -11.77
CA SER A 112 4.05 21.63 -12.61
C SER A 112 4.75 22.79 -11.91
N LEU A 113 4.01 23.67 -11.23
CA LEU A 113 4.57 24.76 -10.42
C LEU A 113 5.34 24.22 -9.20
N ALA A 114 4.81 23.21 -8.50
CA ALA A 114 5.54 22.59 -7.39
C ALA A 114 6.90 22.04 -7.86
N ASN A 115 6.92 21.31 -8.99
CA ASN A 115 8.15 20.81 -9.60
C ASN A 115 9.11 21.94 -10.02
N TYR A 116 8.60 23.01 -10.61
CA TYR A 116 9.40 24.16 -10.98
C TYR A 116 10.08 24.77 -9.75
N TYR A 117 9.34 25.09 -8.68
CA TYR A 117 9.93 25.67 -7.48
C TYR A 117 10.83 24.70 -6.71
N PHE A 118 10.57 23.39 -6.79
CA PHE A 118 11.51 22.38 -6.29
C PHE A 118 12.88 22.51 -7.00
N ARG A 119 12.89 22.57 -8.33
CA ARG A 119 14.13 22.72 -9.12
C ARG A 119 14.81 24.08 -8.89
N ARG A 120 14.03 25.11 -8.55
CA ARG A 120 14.54 26.45 -8.22
C ARG A 120 15.06 26.58 -6.78
N GLY A 121 14.92 25.55 -5.96
CA GLY A 121 15.31 25.58 -4.55
C GLY A 121 14.53 26.62 -3.73
N ASN A 122 13.27 26.86 -4.06
CA ASN A 122 12.37 27.78 -3.34
C ASN A 122 11.35 26.99 -2.51
N PRO A 123 11.66 26.66 -1.24
CA PRO A 123 10.80 25.80 -0.44
C PRO A 123 9.44 26.42 -0.12
N ASP A 124 9.36 27.73 0.09
CA ASP A 124 8.10 28.40 0.45
C ASP A 124 7.07 28.29 -0.68
N LYS A 125 7.48 28.62 -1.91
CA LYS A 125 6.63 28.48 -3.08
C LYS A 125 6.38 27.01 -3.44
N PHE A 126 7.36 26.14 -3.20
CA PHE A 126 7.17 24.68 -3.37
C PHE A 126 6.01 24.17 -2.50
N TRP A 127 6.03 24.44 -1.19
CA TRP A 127 4.97 23.97 -0.28
C TRP A 127 3.61 24.58 -0.59
N LEU A 128 3.59 25.86 -0.99
CA LEU A 128 2.34 26.47 -1.45
C LEU A 128 1.69 25.68 -2.58
N TRP A 129 2.43 25.39 -3.64
CA TRP A 129 1.89 24.72 -4.83
C TRP A 129 1.74 23.21 -4.66
N ALA A 130 2.57 22.57 -3.84
CA ALA A 130 2.40 21.17 -3.45
C ALA A 130 1.08 20.94 -2.69
N ARG A 131 0.75 21.83 -1.74
CA ARG A 131 -0.55 21.82 -1.03
C ARG A 131 -1.71 22.03 -1.97
N GLU A 132 -1.64 23.02 -2.83
CA GLU A 132 -2.67 23.29 -3.83
C GLU A 132 -2.87 22.10 -4.79
N ALA A 133 -1.80 21.44 -5.20
CA ALA A 133 -1.88 20.21 -6.00
C ALA A 133 -2.55 19.09 -5.22
N ALA A 134 -2.13 18.83 -3.97
CA ALA A 134 -2.70 17.78 -3.13
C ALA A 134 -4.22 17.93 -2.97
N GLN A 135 -4.71 19.16 -2.77
CA GLN A 135 -6.15 19.41 -2.60
C GLN A 135 -6.99 19.11 -3.86
N MET A 136 -6.40 19.25 -5.03
CA MET A 136 -7.07 19.01 -6.32
C MET A 136 -6.88 17.58 -6.85
N ALA A 137 -6.02 16.78 -6.21
CA ALA A 137 -5.71 15.45 -6.70
C ALA A 137 -6.88 14.45 -6.49
N TYR A 138 -7.06 13.61 -7.50
CA TYR A 138 -7.90 12.42 -7.46
C TYR A 138 -7.04 11.20 -7.82
N GLY A 139 -6.93 10.24 -6.90
CA GLY A 139 -6.15 9.02 -7.10
C GLY A 139 -4.78 9.04 -6.40
N ASP A 140 -3.78 8.45 -7.04
CA ASP A 140 -2.47 8.21 -6.44
C ASP A 140 -1.64 9.50 -6.30
N LEU A 141 -1.28 9.84 -5.06
CA LEU A 141 -0.43 10.98 -4.70
C LEU A 141 1.04 10.61 -4.49
N THR A 142 1.42 9.36 -4.71
CA THR A 142 2.80 8.88 -4.51
C THR A 142 3.85 9.76 -5.20
N PRO A 143 3.68 10.23 -6.45
CA PRO A 143 4.67 11.13 -7.06
C PRO A 143 4.87 12.45 -6.28
N LEU A 144 3.80 13.01 -5.73
CA LEU A 144 3.87 14.21 -4.90
C LEU A 144 4.60 13.94 -3.59
N PHE A 145 4.29 12.83 -2.90
CA PHE A 145 4.97 12.45 -1.67
C PHE A 145 6.47 12.20 -1.89
N VAL A 146 6.83 11.53 -2.99
CA VAL A 146 8.25 11.33 -3.38
C VAL A 146 8.95 12.67 -3.57
N LEU A 147 8.30 13.65 -4.18
CA LEU A 147 8.88 14.98 -4.37
C LEU A 147 9.02 15.71 -3.03
N CYS A 148 8.00 15.70 -2.18
CA CYS A 148 8.05 16.27 -0.83
C CYS A 148 9.17 15.64 0.00
N TRP A 149 9.37 14.34 -0.12
CA TRP A 149 10.42 13.60 0.56
C TRP A 149 11.83 14.00 0.15
N LYS A 150 12.02 14.48 -1.07
CA LYS A 150 13.29 15.06 -1.54
C LYS A 150 13.56 16.45 -0.96
N VAL A 151 12.53 17.16 -0.53
CA VAL A 151 12.67 18.48 0.11
C VAL A 151 12.96 18.33 1.60
N THR A 152 12.29 17.38 2.26
CA THR A 152 12.47 17.11 3.68
C THR A 152 12.32 15.61 3.97
N ASN A 153 13.16 15.08 4.84
CA ASN A 153 13.10 13.69 5.29
C ASN A 153 12.23 13.54 6.56
N ASP A 154 11.21 14.38 6.69
CA ASP A 154 10.30 14.45 7.85
C ASP A 154 8.85 14.25 7.40
N GLY A 155 8.33 13.04 7.65
CA GLY A 155 6.97 12.68 7.29
C GLY A 155 5.89 13.48 8.04
N ALA A 156 6.15 13.92 9.27
CA ALA A 156 5.21 14.74 10.04
C ALA A 156 5.13 16.16 9.46
N LEU A 157 6.27 16.71 9.03
CA LEU A 157 6.33 17.99 8.32
C LEU A 157 5.58 17.93 6.99
N ILE A 158 5.77 16.86 6.20
CA ILE A 158 5.08 16.68 4.92
C ILE A 158 3.55 16.68 5.13
N ALA A 159 3.05 15.91 6.10
CA ALA A 159 1.62 15.86 6.38
C ALA A 159 1.04 17.24 6.75
N ARG A 160 1.78 18.00 7.56
CA ARG A 160 1.38 19.35 7.97
C ARG A 160 1.39 20.33 6.79
N GLU A 161 2.44 20.33 5.99
CA GLU A 161 2.58 21.26 4.87
C GLU A 161 1.60 20.99 3.73
N LEU A 162 1.28 19.71 3.46
CA LEU A 162 0.28 19.34 2.44
C LEU A 162 -1.16 19.58 2.89
N ASP A 163 -1.42 19.72 4.20
CA ASP A 163 -2.76 19.94 4.77
C ASP A 163 -3.78 18.92 4.23
N ILE A 164 -3.46 17.61 4.44
CA ILE A 164 -4.27 16.50 3.94
C ILE A 164 -5.66 16.52 4.59
N ARG A 165 -6.71 16.69 3.78
CA ARG A 165 -8.10 16.89 4.25
C ARG A 165 -9.08 15.79 3.81
N LYS A 166 -8.64 14.81 3.02
CA LYS A 166 -9.50 13.72 2.52
C LYS A 166 -8.97 12.38 3.01
N ALA A 167 -9.89 11.50 3.40
CA ALA A 167 -9.54 10.18 3.89
C ALA A 167 -8.73 9.35 2.86
N ASP A 168 -9.07 9.46 1.56
CA ASP A 168 -8.32 8.76 0.51
C ASP A 168 -6.88 9.27 0.39
N GLN A 169 -6.67 10.57 0.57
CA GLN A 169 -5.32 11.16 0.58
C GLN A 169 -4.53 10.71 1.80
N GLU A 170 -5.15 10.64 2.98
CA GLU A 170 -4.53 10.11 4.21
C GLU A 170 -4.19 8.63 4.04
N ALA A 171 -5.07 7.83 3.44
CA ALA A 171 -4.82 6.42 3.15
C ALA A 171 -3.64 6.24 2.16
N ASN A 172 -3.58 7.04 1.10
CA ASN A 172 -2.45 7.05 0.16
C ASN A 172 -1.14 7.46 0.86
N TYR A 173 -1.20 8.48 1.72
CA TYR A 173 -0.03 8.93 2.47
C TYR A 173 0.45 7.87 3.46
N LEU A 174 -0.46 7.23 4.17
CA LEU A 174 -0.16 6.13 5.06
C LEU A 174 0.46 4.94 4.33
N ALA A 175 -0.09 4.54 3.17
CA ALA A 175 0.48 3.50 2.34
C ALA A 175 1.91 3.84 1.88
N TYR A 176 2.16 5.09 1.51
CA TYR A 176 3.49 5.58 1.18
C TYR A 176 4.45 5.49 2.38
N LEU A 177 4.05 5.98 3.56
CA LEU A 177 4.86 5.95 4.78
C LEU A 177 5.20 4.52 5.24
N THR A 178 4.32 3.55 4.98
CA THR A 178 4.56 2.14 5.32
C THR A 178 5.81 1.59 4.60
N GLY A 179 6.12 2.12 3.42
CA GLY A 179 7.37 1.82 2.69
C GLY A 179 8.60 2.59 3.15
N GLN A 180 8.45 3.56 4.06
CA GLN A 180 9.53 4.39 4.58
C GLN A 180 9.88 3.98 6.02
N ASN A 181 11.08 4.32 6.51
CA ASN A 181 11.50 4.04 7.89
C ASN A 181 11.03 5.14 8.87
N GLN A 182 9.78 5.59 8.78
CA GLN A 182 9.23 6.71 9.53
C GLN A 182 8.08 6.27 10.46
N THR A 183 8.41 5.41 11.42
CA THR A 183 7.44 4.74 12.30
C THR A 183 6.51 5.72 13.02
N GLU A 184 7.03 6.85 13.49
CA GLU A 184 6.22 7.84 14.21
C GLU A 184 5.21 8.55 13.30
N ALA A 185 5.66 9.03 12.13
CA ALA A 185 4.77 9.66 11.15
C ALA A 185 3.71 8.68 10.65
N MET A 186 4.08 7.41 10.43
CA MET A 186 3.16 6.32 10.06
C MET A 186 2.10 6.09 11.15
N THR A 187 2.50 6.05 12.43
CA THR A 187 1.56 5.86 13.55
C THR A 187 0.60 7.03 13.69
N GLN A 188 1.08 8.26 13.53
CA GLN A 188 0.24 9.46 13.54
C GLN A 188 -0.74 9.48 12.37
N ALA A 189 -0.30 9.16 11.16
CA ALA A 189 -1.14 9.05 9.97
C ALA A 189 -2.22 7.96 10.13
N ALA A 190 -1.85 6.80 10.68
CA ALA A 190 -2.81 5.73 10.99
C ALA A 190 -3.87 6.18 12.00
N THR A 191 -3.48 6.92 13.04
CA THR A 191 -4.41 7.47 14.04
C THR A 191 -5.39 8.47 13.40
N ARG A 192 -4.92 9.35 12.51
CA ARG A 192 -5.80 10.26 11.77
C ARG A 192 -6.75 9.50 10.83
N LEU A 193 -6.25 8.49 10.13
CA LEU A 193 -7.08 7.69 9.23
C LEU A 193 -8.16 6.91 9.96
N LEU A 194 -7.86 6.34 11.12
CA LEU A 194 -8.83 5.66 11.99
C LEU A 194 -10.01 6.56 12.40
N ALA A 195 -9.76 7.87 12.58
CA ALA A 195 -10.82 8.82 12.93
C ALA A 195 -11.90 8.98 11.84
N TRP A 196 -11.59 8.67 10.58
CA TRP A 196 -12.57 8.65 9.49
C TRP A 196 -13.52 7.44 9.55
N ASN A 197 -13.14 6.38 10.26
CA ASN A 197 -13.94 5.18 10.52
C ASN A 197 -14.52 4.51 9.25
N ARG A 198 -13.76 4.42 8.17
CA ARG A 198 -14.19 3.80 6.91
C ARG A 198 -13.75 2.33 6.86
N GLU A 199 -14.62 1.46 6.36
CA GLU A 199 -14.31 0.04 6.16
C GLU A 199 -13.18 -0.17 5.13
N ALA A 200 -13.18 0.64 4.09
CA ALA A 200 -12.18 0.59 3.03
C ALA A 200 -10.74 0.83 3.49
N ASP A 201 -10.55 1.43 4.69
CA ASP A 201 -9.22 1.73 5.23
C ASP A 201 -8.60 0.57 6.02
N ALA A 202 -9.39 -0.47 6.36
CA ALA A 202 -8.89 -1.60 7.14
C ALA A 202 -7.67 -2.30 6.52
N PRO A 203 -7.58 -2.54 5.21
CA PRO A 203 -6.40 -3.19 4.62
C PRO A 203 -5.10 -2.40 4.80
N VAL A 204 -5.11 -1.08 4.61
CA VAL A 204 -3.90 -0.26 4.79
C VAL A 204 -3.51 -0.16 6.26
N LEU A 205 -4.48 -0.11 7.18
CA LEU A 205 -4.22 -0.10 8.62
C LEU A 205 -3.68 -1.45 9.11
N LEU A 206 -4.13 -2.57 8.55
CA LEU A 206 -3.55 -3.89 8.83
C LEU A 206 -2.13 -4.03 8.29
N ALA A 207 -1.83 -3.47 7.12
CA ALA A 207 -0.46 -3.41 6.62
C ALA A 207 0.47 -2.59 7.54
N VAL A 208 -0.06 -1.52 8.15
CA VAL A 208 0.68 -0.78 9.19
C VAL A 208 0.91 -1.64 10.44
N CYS A 209 -0.08 -2.42 10.88
CA CYS A 209 0.12 -3.38 11.98
C CYS A 209 1.25 -4.36 11.66
N ASP A 210 1.27 -4.93 10.44
CA ASP A 210 2.33 -5.86 10.01
C ASP A 210 3.69 -5.19 10.00
N ARG A 211 3.78 -3.95 9.53
CA ARG A 211 5.03 -3.19 9.55
C ARG A 211 5.50 -2.90 10.98
N LEU A 212 4.62 -2.45 11.86
CA LEU A 212 4.94 -2.20 13.26
C LEU A 212 5.37 -3.47 13.99
N ILE A 213 4.73 -4.60 13.70
CA ILE A 213 5.13 -5.91 14.21
C ILE A 213 6.55 -6.26 13.70
N ALA A 214 6.82 -6.10 12.42
CA ALA A 214 8.14 -6.39 11.85
C ALA A 214 9.27 -5.52 12.45
N ASP A 215 8.93 -4.28 12.84
CA ASP A 215 9.84 -3.34 13.50
C ASP A 215 9.89 -3.51 15.04
N ASP A 216 9.29 -4.59 15.59
CA ASP A 216 9.14 -4.87 17.04
C ASP A 216 8.49 -3.74 17.84
N ARG A 217 7.54 -3.05 17.23
CA ARG A 217 6.78 -1.94 17.84
C ARG A 217 5.42 -2.43 18.35
N ALA A 218 5.44 -3.27 19.38
CA ALA A 218 4.27 -3.95 19.92
C ALA A 218 3.11 -2.99 20.29
N GLN A 219 3.39 -1.94 21.06
CA GLN A 219 2.34 -1.05 21.58
C GLN A 219 1.57 -0.30 20.49
N PRO A 220 2.20 0.39 19.52
CA PRO A 220 1.48 1.01 18.41
C PRO A 220 0.69 -0.01 17.57
N ALA A 221 1.24 -1.19 17.31
CA ALA A 221 0.53 -2.24 16.58
C ALA A 221 -0.75 -2.69 17.32
N ILE A 222 -0.67 -2.92 18.64
CA ILE A 222 -1.81 -3.29 19.48
C ILE A 222 -2.85 -2.16 19.49
N GLN A 223 -2.46 -0.90 19.57
CA GLN A 223 -3.37 0.23 19.57
C GLN A 223 -4.18 0.30 18.26
N ILE A 224 -3.53 0.19 17.09
CA ILE A 224 -4.22 0.19 15.80
C ILE A 224 -5.14 -1.03 15.68
N TRP A 225 -4.66 -2.22 16.05
CA TRP A 225 -5.47 -3.44 16.05
C TRP A 225 -6.71 -3.31 16.92
N ASN A 226 -6.57 -2.80 18.14
CA ASN A 226 -7.67 -2.65 19.07
C ASN A 226 -8.70 -1.64 18.59
N GLN A 227 -8.27 -0.52 18.01
CA GLN A 227 -9.20 0.44 17.41
C GLN A 227 -9.97 -0.17 16.23
N LEU A 228 -9.31 -0.96 15.38
CA LEU A 228 -10.00 -1.70 14.30
C LEU A 228 -11.03 -2.70 14.86
N ALA A 229 -10.70 -3.38 15.96
CA ALA A 229 -11.61 -4.31 16.63
C ALA A 229 -12.81 -3.58 17.29
N GLU A 230 -12.58 -2.49 17.99
CA GLU A 230 -13.62 -1.64 18.61
C GLU A 230 -14.56 -1.04 17.57
N LEU A 231 -14.03 -0.60 16.44
CA LEU A 231 -14.79 -0.09 15.30
C LEU A 231 -15.45 -1.21 14.47
N ARG A 232 -15.25 -2.49 14.83
CA ARG A 232 -15.75 -3.67 14.12
C ARG A 232 -15.30 -3.71 12.64
N ARG A 233 -14.08 -3.25 12.36
CA ARG A 233 -13.46 -3.31 11.04
C ARG A 233 -12.68 -4.60 10.81
N ILE A 234 -12.46 -5.36 11.88
CA ILE A 234 -11.91 -6.71 11.87
C ILE A 234 -12.80 -7.62 12.74
N PRO A 235 -12.90 -8.92 12.43
CA PRO A 235 -13.78 -9.85 13.15
C PRO A 235 -13.12 -10.42 14.42
N TYR A 236 -12.21 -9.68 15.04
CA TYR A 236 -11.43 -10.12 16.20
C TYR A 236 -11.69 -9.23 17.41
N ALA A 237 -11.48 -9.79 18.60
CA ALA A 237 -11.54 -9.02 19.84
C ALA A 237 -10.27 -8.18 20.05
N ALA A 238 -10.41 -7.12 20.86
CA ALA A 238 -9.28 -6.31 21.29
C ALA A 238 -8.29 -7.13 22.14
N LEU A 239 -7.00 -6.90 21.92
CA LEU A 239 -5.91 -7.52 22.66
C LEU A 239 -5.65 -6.78 23.97
N ALA A 240 -5.35 -7.52 25.04
CA ALA A 240 -4.97 -6.96 26.34
C ALA A 240 -3.97 -7.93 27.01
N PRO A 241 -2.68 -7.90 26.64
CA PRO A 241 -1.67 -8.85 27.09
C PRO A 241 -1.55 -8.92 28.62
N ALA A 242 -1.68 -7.78 29.29
CA ALA A 242 -1.62 -7.72 30.76
C ALA A 242 -2.77 -8.49 31.45
N SER A 243 -3.91 -8.69 30.77
CA SER A 243 -5.03 -9.50 31.25
C SER A 243 -5.11 -10.89 30.58
N GLY A 244 -4.08 -11.33 29.90
CA GLY A 244 -4.00 -12.62 29.23
C GLY A 244 -4.67 -12.71 27.86
N ARG A 245 -5.23 -11.62 27.33
CA ARG A 245 -5.82 -11.60 25.98
C ARG A 245 -4.77 -11.27 24.94
N SER A 246 -3.93 -12.24 24.62
CA SER A 246 -2.81 -12.11 23.67
C SER A 246 -3.03 -12.94 22.41
N LEU A 247 -3.95 -13.91 22.44
CA LEU A 247 -4.25 -14.81 21.33
C LEU A 247 -5.59 -14.42 20.71
N THR A 248 -5.63 -14.31 19.38
CA THR A 248 -6.87 -14.05 18.62
C THR A 248 -7.45 -15.34 18.07
N ASP A 249 -8.78 -15.44 18.02
CA ASP A 249 -9.53 -16.55 17.42
C ASP A 249 -8.96 -17.96 17.73
N GLY A 250 -8.81 -18.26 19.01
CA GLY A 250 -8.35 -19.59 19.44
C GLY A 250 -9.36 -20.71 19.19
N ASP A 251 -10.58 -20.38 18.81
CA ASP A 251 -11.63 -21.32 18.43
C ASP A 251 -11.72 -21.55 16.91
N PHE A 252 -10.93 -20.83 16.11
CA PHE A 252 -10.93 -20.91 14.65
C PHE A 252 -12.30 -20.67 14.03
N THR A 253 -12.95 -19.59 14.43
CA THR A 253 -14.28 -19.20 13.94
C THR A 253 -14.22 -18.31 12.71
N VAL A 254 -13.05 -17.79 12.38
CA VAL A 254 -12.80 -16.87 11.27
C VAL A 254 -11.69 -17.42 10.40
N SER A 255 -11.83 -17.25 9.09
CA SER A 255 -10.75 -17.60 8.15
C SER A 255 -9.50 -16.76 8.45
N PRO A 256 -8.32 -17.39 8.57
CA PRO A 256 -7.05 -16.68 8.78
C PRO A 256 -6.79 -15.64 7.70
N THR A 257 -6.56 -14.39 8.09
CA THR A 257 -6.31 -13.27 7.17
C THR A 257 -4.83 -13.07 6.86
N SER A 258 -3.95 -13.70 7.63
CA SER A 258 -2.50 -13.56 7.53
C SER A 258 -1.97 -12.14 7.78
N GLN A 259 -2.74 -11.28 8.43
CA GLN A 259 -2.40 -9.88 8.70
C GLN A 259 -2.48 -9.54 10.20
N GLY A 260 -1.68 -8.58 10.64
CA GLY A 260 -1.66 -8.11 12.01
C GLY A 260 -1.44 -9.24 13.01
N PHE A 261 -2.32 -9.35 14.00
CA PHE A 261 -2.30 -10.39 15.02
C PHE A 261 -3.20 -11.60 14.69
N ALA A 262 -3.73 -11.71 13.45
CA ALA A 262 -4.47 -12.88 13.02
C ALA A 262 -3.56 -14.09 12.75
N TRP A 263 -4.19 -15.27 12.66
CA TRP A 263 -3.49 -16.47 12.24
C TRP A 263 -2.95 -16.33 10.82
N ARG A 264 -1.74 -16.85 10.61
CA ARG A 264 -1.07 -16.94 9.32
C ARG A 264 -0.94 -18.39 8.91
N LEU A 265 -1.31 -18.67 7.66
CA LEU A 265 -1.13 -19.97 7.03
C LEU A 265 0.06 -19.87 6.06
N PRO A 266 1.27 -20.31 6.47
CA PRO A 266 2.41 -20.36 5.55
C PRO A 266 2.10 -21.30 4.38
N ASP A 267 2.51 -20.91 3.18
CA ASP A 267 2.40 -21.76 2.00
C ASP A 267 3.38 -22.93 2.12
N ALA A 268 2.85 -24.11 2.34
CA ALA A 268 3.62 -25.35 2.45
C ALA A 268 3.01 -26.40 1.50
N ALA A 269 3.76 -26.74 0.45
CA ALA A 269 3.32 -27.77 -0.50
C ALA A 269 2.90 -29.05 0.23
N GLY A 270 1.72 -29.59 -0.11
CA GLY A 270 1.21 -30.82 0.52
C GLY A 270 0.58 -30.63 1.90
N VAL A 271 0.38 -29.38 2.34
CA VAL A 271 -0.43 -29.02 3.51
C VAL A 271 -1.67 -28.28 3.05
N THR A 272 -2.84 -28.70 3.53
CA THR A 272 -4.13 -28.02 3.27
C THR A 272 -4.88 -27.78 4.56
N THR A 273 -5.64 -26.68 4.63
CA THR A 273 -6.39 -26.29 5.81
C THR A 273 -7.87 -26.15 5.51
N LEU A 274 -8.72 -26.52 6.48
CA LEU A 274 -10.18 -26.41 6.40
C LEU A 274 -10.72 -25.99 7.78
N LEU A 275 -11.57 -24.97 7.81
CA LEU A 275 -12.33 -24.62 9.02
C LEU A 275 -13.46 -25.65 9.20
N GLU A 276 -13.56 -26.23 10.38
CA GLU A 276 -14.69 -27.06 10.82
C GLU A 276 -15.68 -26.17 11.57
N GLU A 277 -16.98 -26.26 11.25
CA GLU A 277 -18.00 -25.40 11.89
C GLU A 277 -18.57 -26.05 13.15
N GLN A 278 -18.76 -27.38 13.15
CA GLN A 278 -19.43 -28.11 14.24
C GLN A 278 -18.70 -29.41 14.59
N PRO A 279 -17.95 -29.45 15.68
CA PRO A 279 -17.54 -28.31 16.53
C PRO A 279 -16.46 -27.46 15.85
N ALA A 280 -16.45 -26.14 16.14
CA ALA A 280 -15.52 -25.20 15.56
C ALA A 280 -14.08 -25.65 15.77
N GLY A 281 -13.24 -25.50 14.72
CA GLY A 281 -11.84 -25.89 14.74
C GLY A 281 -11.15 -25.74 13.40
N LEU A 282 -9.84 -25.96 13.39
CA LEU A 282 -9.02 -25.93 12.19
C LEU A 282 -8.50 -27.34 11.90
N ARG A 283 -8.91 -27.92 10.77
CA ARG A 283 -8.33 -29.15 10.24
C ARG A 283 -7.15 -28.80 9.34
N ILE A 284 -6.03 -29.45 9.58
CA ILE A 284 -4.80 -29.36 8.81
C ILE A 284 -4.46 -30.74 8.28
N SER A 285 -4.45 -30.92 6.96
CA SER A 285 -4.19 -32.20 6.31
C SER A 285 -2.80 -32.22 5.67
N PHE A 286 -2.12 -33.32 5.81
CA PHE A 286 -0.76 -33.59 5.32
C PHE A 286 -0.81 -34.72 4.29
N SER A 287 -0.25 -34.51 3.11
CA SER A 287 -0.27 -35.46 1.99
C SER A 287 0.99 -36.36 1.92
N GLY A 288 1.92 -36.26 2.86
CA GLY A 288 3.22 -36.93 2.76
C GLY A 288 4.23 -36.25 1.82
N ARG A 289 3.83 -35.16 1.14
CA ARG A 289 4.66 -34.42 0.16
C ARG A 289 5.20 -33.09 0.71
N GLN A 290 4.76 -32.68 1.90
CA GLN A 290 5.22 -31.45 2.54
C GLN A 290 6.74 -31.48 2.80
N PRO A 291 7.41 -30.31 2.84
CA PRO A 291 8.81 -30.20 3.24
C PRO A 291 9.05 -30.86 4.59
N GLU A 292 10.24 -31.43 4.78
CA GLU A 292 10.65 -32.03 6.06
C GLU A 292 10.75 -31.01 7.19
N ASN A 293 10.91 -29.75 6.83
CA ASN A 293 10.91 -28.61 7.73
C ASN A 293 9.97 -27.55 7.17
N CYS A 294 8.81 -27.37 7.77
CA CYS A 294 7.88 -26.31 7.40
C CYS A 294 7.10 -25.81 8.62
N ASP A 295 6.79 -24.53 8.60
CA ASP A 295 5.79 -23.94 9.49
C ASP A 295 4.41 -24.19 8.89
N VAL A 296 3.45 -24.50 9.71
CA VAL A 296 2.12 -24.93 9.28
C VAL A 296 1.06 -23.90 9.62
N LEU A 297 1.20 -23.32 10.82
CA LEU A 297 0.29 -22.30 11.33
C LEU A 297 1.08 -21.38 12.25
N THR A 298 0.94 -20.07 12.11
CA THR A 298 1.66 -19.12 12.95
C THR A 298 0.76 -17.98 13.42
N GLN A 299 1.08 -17.45 14.61
CA GLN A 299 0.46 -16.23 15.14
C GLN A 299 1.51 -15.43 15.92
N ILE A 300 1.49 -14.12 15.77
CA ILE A 300 2.29 -13.23 16.64
C ILE A 300 1.48 -12.91 17.87
N LEU A 301 2.07 -13.15 19.03
CA LEU A 301 1.43 -12.93 20.32
C LEU A 301 2.08 -11.74 21.04
N PRO A 302 1.34 -10.70 21.35
CA PRO A 302 1.84 -9.68 22.26
C PRO A 302 1.89 -10.24 23.68
N VAL A 303 3.01 -10.03 24.36
CA VAL A 303 3.26 -10.55 25.71
C VAL A 303 3.73 -9.45 26.65
N THR A 304 3.50 -9.63 27.93
CA THR A 304 4.10 -8.78 28.97
C THR A 304 5.49 -9.32 29.29
N LYS A 305 6.48 -8.45 29.23
CA LYS A 305 7.88 -8.81 29.50
C LYS A 305 8.04 -9.46 30.87
N ASN A 306 8.90 -10.46 30.97
CA ASN A 306 9.19 -11.22 32.19
C ASN A 306 7.99 -11.95 32.81
N SER A 307 6.89 -12.09 32.08
CA SER A 307 5.71 -12.82 32.57
C SER A 307 5.72 -14.25 32.06
N SER A 308 5.20 -15.18 32.88
CA SER A 308 5.02 -16.56 32.49
C SER A 308 3.64 -16.78 31.88
N TYR A 309 3.57 -17.69 30.93
CA TYR A 309 2.36 -18.01 30.19
C TYR A 309 2.16 -19.51 30.06
N GLN A 310 0.91 -19.94 30.04
CA GLN A 310 0.49 -21.30 29.74
C GLN A 310 -0.40 -21.30 28.49
N LEU A 311 0.09 -21.87 27.39
CA LEU A 311 -0.72 -22.22 26.23
C LEU A 311 -1.45 -23.53 26.52
N ARG A 312 -2.77 -23.58 26.36
CA ARG A 312 -3.58 -24.80 26.38
C ARG A 312 -4.32 -24.94 25.08
N PHE A 313 -4.48 -26.18 24.59
CA PHE A 313 -5.16 -26.46 23.33
C PHE A 313 -5.72 -27.87 23.31
N TRP A 314 -6.82 -28.07 22.56
CA TRP A 314 -7.37 -29.39 22.30
C TRP A 314 -7.04 -29.77 20.88
N TYR A 315 -6.68 -31.05 20.70
CA TYR A 315 -6.36 -31.58 19.40
C TYR A 315 -6.71 -33.05 19.27
N ARG A 316 -6.87 -33.51 18.03
CA ARG A 316 -6.86 -34.91 17.63
C ARG A 316 -6.09 -35.07 16.33
N THR A 317 -5.49 -36.22 16.12
CA THR A 317 -4.82 -36.58 14.87
C THR A 317 -5.42 -37.87 14.31
N SER A 318 -5.27 -38.09 13.00
CA SER A 318 -5.54 -39.37 12.35
C SER A 318 -4.46 -39.60 11.30
N GLY A 319 -3.86 -40.80 11.31
CA GLY A 319 -2.75 -41.15 10.43
C GLY A 319 -1.37 -40.62 10.86
N ILE A 320 -1.30 -39.74 11.86
CA ILE A 320 -0.04 -39.17 12.33
C ILE A 320 0.52 -40.01 13.49
N GLN A 321 1.70 -40.61 13.26
CA GLN A 321 2.38 -41.43 14.27
C GLN A 321 3.04 -40.56 15.36
N PRO A 322 3.21 -41.10 16.57
CA PRO A 322 3.97 -40.42 17.63
C PRO A 322 5.40 -40.06 17.19
N GLU A 323 5.93 -39.03 17.79
CA GLU A 323 7.34 -38.57 17.64
C GLU A 323 7.75 -38.21 16.20
N THR A 324 6.80 -37.85 15.35
CA THR A 324 7.08 -37.47 13.95
C THR A 324 7.55 -36.03 13.78
N GLY A 325 7.57 -35.23 14.87
CA GLY A 325 8.11 -33.89 14.88
C GLY A 325 7.12 -32.75 14.56
N LEU A 326 5.81 -33.03 14.57
CA LEU A 326 4.77 -31.99 14.52
C LEU A 326 4.53 -31.44 15.93
N ALA A 327 4.91 -30.19 16.21
CA ALA A 327 4.84 -29.65 17.56
C ALA A 327 4.64 -28.13 17.57
N TRP A 328 4.06 -27.62 18.66
CA TRP A 328 4.06 -26.18 18.94
C TRP A 328 5.43 -25.69 19.37
N ARG A 329 5.80 -24.50 18.89
CA ARG A 329 7.00 -23.76 19.27
C ARG A 329 6.65 -22.32 19.60
N ILE A 330 7.31 -21.80 20.61
CA ILE A 330 7.38 -20.36 20.90
C ILE A 330 8.79 -19.92 20.57
N THR A 331 8.93 -18.91 19.75
CA THR A 331 10.23 -18.33 19.39
C THR A 331 10.21 -16.82 19.62
N ASP A 332 11.37 -16.19 19.56
CA ASP A 332 11.43 -14.75 19.36
C ASP A 332 10.65 -14.35 18.10
N LEU A 333 10.40 -13.05 17.93
CA LEU A 333 9.61 -12.53 16.82
C LEU A 333 10.14 -13.00 15.45
N HIS A 334 11.45 -13.08 15.30
CA HIS A 334 12.12 -13.41 14.03
C HIS A 334 12.36 -14.92 13.84
N GLY A 335 12.07 -15.73 14.87
CA GLY A 335 12.24 -17.20 14.80
C GLY A 335 13.68 -17.67 15.00
N ALA A 336 14.59 -16.79 15.43
CA ALA A 336 16.00 -17.12 15.61
C ALA A 336 16.26 -17.95 16.89
N SER A 337 15.52 -17.67 17.96
CA SER A 337 15.68 -18.33 19.27
C SER A 337 14.41 -19.07 19.67
N ILE A 338 14.53 -20.34 20.04
CA ILE A 338 13.41 -21.13 20.58
C ILE A 338 13.31 -20.83 22.07
N ILE A 339 12.19 -20.25 22.50
CA ILE A 339 11.86 -19.96 23.90
C ILE A 339 11.27 -21.20 24.56
N ALA A 340 10.36 -21.90 23.87
CA ALA A 340 9.77 -23.13 24.34
C ALA A 340 9.34 -24.03 23.18
N GLN A 341 9.33 -25.35 23.40
CA GLN A 341 8.86 -26.33 22.44
C GLN A 341 8.00 -27.37 23.14
N GLY A 342 6.83 -27.65 22.58
CA GLY A 342 5.92 -28.69 23.03
C GLY A 342 6.34 -30.09 22.58
N ARG A 343 5.59 -31.08 23.05
CA ARG A 343 5.73 -32.47 22.60
C ARG A 343 5.18 -32.65 21.20
N SER A 344 5.59 -33.73 20.54
CA SER A 344 5.03 -34.13 19.25
C SER A 344 3.53 -34.47 19.40
N LEU A 345 2.73 -33.92 18.50
CA LEU A 345 1.28 -34.07 18.51
C LEU A 345 0.89 -35.38 17.80
N ALA A 346 0.36 -36.32 18.58
CA ALA A 346 -0.24 -37.55 18.07
C ALA A 346 -1.29 -38.04 19.06
N SER A 347 -2.56 -38.14 18.64
CA SER A 347 -3.66 -38.69 19.43
C SER A 347 -4.84 -38.99 18.54
N GLU A 348 -5.31 -40.20 18.48
CA GLU A 348 -6.50 -40.58 17.72
C GLU A 348 -7.80 -40.08 18.35
N GLY A 349 -7.81 -39.80 19.66
CA GLY A 349 -8.93 -39.17 20.36
C GLY A 349 -8.66 -37.70 20.67
N ASP A 350 -9.71 -36.99 21.04
CA ASP A 350 -9.60 -35.61 21.52
C ASP A 350 -8.73 -35.57 22.79
N LYS A 351 -7.65 -34.78 22.74
CA LYS A 351 -6.68 -34.65 23.83
C LYS A 351 -6.45 -33.17 24.14
N GLU A 352 -6.41 -32.87 25.43
CA GLU A 352 -5.90 -31.57 25.90
C GLU A 352 -4.40 -31.69 26.14
N ASP A 353 -3.65 -30.67 25.70
CA ASP A 353 -2.22 -30.54 25.98
C ASP A 353 -1.84 -29.07 26.19
N GLY A 354 -0.61 -28.81 26.56
CA GLY A 354 -0.18 -27.44 26.85
C GLY A 354 1.31 -27.24 26.75
N LEU A 355 1.70 -25.97 26.71
CA LEU A 355 3.07 -25.52 26.64
C LEU A 355 3.24 -24.30 27.54
N ALA A 356 4.11 -24.39 28.54
CA ALA A 356 4.50 -23.28 29.38
C ALA A 356 5.71 -22.55 28.80
N PHE A 357 5.75 -21.23 28.91
CA PHE A 357 6.92 -20.43 28.56
C PHE A 357 7.00 -19.15 29.37
N ALA A 358 8.18 -18.58 29.48
CA ALA A 358 8.42 -17.27 30.05
C ALA A 358 8.76 -16.28 28.92
N ALA A 359 8.07 -15.14 28.89
CA ALA A 359 8.35 -14.09 27.94
C ALA A 359 9.72 -13.45 28.23
N PRO A 360 10.58 -13.25 27.23
CA PRO A 360 11.90 -12.63 27.41
C PRO A 360 11.80 -11.19 27.95
N ALA A 361 12.85 -10.75 28.64
CA ALA A 361 12.91 -9.40 29.22
C ALA A 361 12.91 -8.28 28.15
N GLY A 362 13.48 -8.56 26.98
CA GLY A 362 13.64 -7.60 25.88
C GLY A 362 12.42 -7.47 24.96
N GLU A 363 11.58 -8.49 24.90
CA GLU A 363 10.58 -8.63 23.84
C GLU A 363 9.15 -8.35 24.32
N GLY A 364 8.39 -7.61 23.52
CA GLY A 364 6.95 -7.42 23.70
C GLY A 364 6.11 -8.29 22.76
N LEU A 365 6.75 -9.00 21.84
CA LEU A 365 6.14 -9.88 20.84
C LEU A 365 6.88 -11.21 20.82
N VAL A 366 6.13 -12.31 20.72
CA VAL A 366 6.68 -13.65 20.47
C VAL A 366 5.91 -14.31 19.33
N ARG A 367 6.53 -15.28 18.67
CA ARG A 367 5.90 -16.05 17.60
C ARG A 367 5.48 -17.42 18.12
N LEU A 368 4.19 -17.71 18.05
CA LEU A 368 3.63 -19.05 18.23
C LEU A 368 3.59 -19.74 16.86
N THR A 369 4.18 -20.90 16.73
CA THR A 369 4.23 -21.66 15.48
C THR A 369 3.88 -23.12 15.73
N LEU A 370 2.92 -23.65 14.98
CA LEU A 370 2.79 -25.08 14.76
C LEU A 370 3.78 -25.45 13.66
N ALA A 371 4.84 -26.16 14.01
CA ALA A 371 5.91 -26.49 13.11
C ALA A 371 6.00 -28.01 12.89
N TYR A 372 6.19 -28.42 11.65
CA TYR A 372 6.64 -29.76 11.33
C TYR A 372 8.14 -29.78 11.07
N ARG A 373 8.83 -30.59 11.84
CA ARG A 373 10.27 -30.82 11.71
C ARG A 373 10.48 -32.33 11.78
N ARG A 374 10.59 -32.98 10.63
CA ARG A 374 10.64 -34.45 10.54
C ARG A 374 11.73 -35.01 11.47
N ALA A 375 11.32 -35.88 12.39
CA ALA A 375 12.24 -36.54 13.26
C ALA A 375 13.11 -37.58 12.52
N LEU A 376 14.34 -37.73 12.92
CA LEU A 376 15.27 -38.72 12.33
C LEU A 376 14.68 -40.13 12.44
N GLY A 377 14.76 -40.90 11.37
CA GLY A 377 14.23 -42.26 11.33
C GLY A 377 12.72 -42.40 11.08
N THR A 378 11.99 -41.29 10.93
CA THR A 378 10.56 -41.32 10.62
C THR A 378 10.29 -41.03 9.12
N THR A 379 9.13 -41.45 8.62
CA THR A 379 8.60 -41.03 7.32
C THR A 379 7.95 -39.65 7.44
N ARG A 380 7.71 -38.99 6.32
CA ARG A 380 6.88 -37.78 6.31
C ARG A 380 5.47 -38.13 6.80
N ILE A 381 4.88 -37.22 7.58
CA ILE A 381 3.54 -37.41 8.11
C ILE A 381 2.51 -37.39 6.97
N GLU A 382 1.54 -38.28 7.06
CA GLU A 382 0.37 -38.36 6.21
C GLU A 382 -0.87 -38.48 7.10
N GLY A 383 -1.96 -37.77 6.79
CA GLY A 383 -3.13 -37.75 7.65
C GLY A 383 -3.57 -36.33 7.99
N PHE A 384 -4.21 -36.14 9.13
CA PHE A 384 -4.65 -34.81 9.53
C PHE A 384 -4.55 -34.57 11.03
N LEU A 385 -4.45 -33.29 11.37
CA LEU A 385 -4.59 -32.71 12.71
C LEU A 385 -5.83 -31.81 12.74
N VAL A 386 -6.64 -31.90 13.79
CA VAL A 386 -7.70 -30.94 14.12
C VAL A 386 -7.30 -30.21 15.40
N LEU A 387 -7.29 -28.88 15.34
CA LEU A 387 -7.03 -27.99 16.48
C LEU A 387 -8.32 -27.32 16.95
N ARG A 388 -8.45 -27.18 18.26
CA ARG A 388 -9.61 -26.52 18.89
C ARG A 388 -9.20 -25.81 20.17
N LYS A 389 -9.97 -24.77 20.54
CA LYS A 389 -9.95 -24.13 21.86
C LYS A 389 -8.55 -23.75 22.37
N LEU A 390 -7.75 -23.12 21.50
CA LEU A 390 -6.49 -22.56 21.95
C LEU A 390 -6.74 -21.42 22.94
N ARG A 391 -6.06 -21.45 24.06
CA ARG A 391 -6.10 -20.44 25.11
C ARG A 391 -4.69 -20.13 25.60
N LEU A 392 -4.38 -18.86 25.71
CA LEU A 392 -3.15 -18.40 26.34
C LEU A 392 -3.51 -17.68 27.64
N MET A 393 -2.95 -18.16 28.73
CA MET A 393 -3.22 -17.62 30.07
C MET A 393 -1.91 -17.21 30.74
N PRO A 394 -1.85 -16.08 31.45
CA PRO A 394 -0.76 -15.79 32.38
C PRO A 394 -0.69 -16.88 33.46
N SER A 395 0.52 -17.23 33.87
CA SER A 395 0.78 -18.22 34.93
C SER A 395 1.13 -17.54 36.23
#